data_4fa8efa969e8034e2aa5462b171cc19d
#
_entry.id   4fa8efa969e8034e2aa5462b171cc19d
#
_cell.length_a   1.000
_cell.length_b   1.000
_cell.length_c   1.000
_cell.angle_alpha   90.00
_cell.angle_beta   90.00
_cell.angle_gamma   90.00
#
_symmetry.space_group_name_H-M   'P 1'
#
loop_
_entity.id
_entity.type
_entity.pdbx_description
1 polymer ?
#
loop_
_entity_poly.entity_id
_entity_poly.type
_entity_poly.pdbx_seq_one_letter_code
_entity_poly.pdbx_strand_id
1 'polypeptide(L)'
;PTDNQFSKARIALGKRLFFDKAMSRDSTVSCATCHVPQKFFTDGLAKSAGIDGQMVDRNAPSLYNVGYMTSFLREGGVPTLEQQIIVPSQEHREFNLELVELAERLQGNQSYVKEAFQAYNRTIDPWVIMRSIACFERTLVSGNSRYDQYLNGDKSALSEKAKKGLTLFTGERLKCSQCHSGEFFTNESFANNGLYEQYEDPGRGRLTYKKEDSS
;
A
#
# COMPACT_ATOMS: atom_id res chain seq x y z
N PRO A 1 3.91 2.21 15.02
CA PRO A 1 2.95 2.04 16.13
C PRO A 1 3.63 1.42 17.36
N THR A 2 3.08 1.66 18.54
CA THR A 2 3.65 1.17 19.80
C THR A 2 3.60 -0.34 19.93
N ASP A 3 2.64 -0.99 19.30
CA ASP A 3 2.38 -2.42 19.33
C ASP A 3 3.12 -3.21 18.22
N ASN A 4 3.74 -2.53 17.26
CA ASN A 4 4.53 -3.14 16.19
C ASN A 4 5.80 -2.31 15.90
N GLN A 5 6.70 -2.27 16.87
CA GLN A 5 7.96 -1.53 16.78
C GLN A 5 8.90 -2.16 15.74
N PHE A 6 9.71 -1.32 15.10
CA PHE A 6 10.73 -1.76 14.16
C PHE A 6 11.82 -2.62 14.82
N SER A 7 12.22 -3.69 14.13
CA SER A 7 13.49 -4.36 14.34
C SER A 7 14.02 -4.88 13.00
N LYS A 8 15.33 -5.06 12.91
CA LYS A 8 15.95 -5.63 11.69
C LYS A 8 15.35 -6.99 11.34
N ALA A 9 15.07 -7.84 12.34
CA ALA A 9 14.49 -9.16 12.13
C ALA A 9 13.04 -9.09 11.59
N ARG A 10 12.20 -8.20 12.13
CA ARG A 10 10.82 -7.98 11.66
C ARG A 10 10.77 -7.47 10.22
N ILE A 11 11.61 -6.48 9.90
CA ILE A 11 11.73 -5.93 8.55
C ILE A 11 12.23 -7.00 7.57
N ALA A 12 13.23 -7.79 7.93
CA ALA A 12 13.78 -8.84 7.08
C ALA A 12 12.75 -9.94 6.79
N LEU A 13 12.03 -10.40 7.81
CA LEU A 13 10.94 -11.36 7.65
C LEU A 13 9.82 -10.80 6.76
N GLY A 14 9.39 -9.56 7.00
CA GLY A 14 8.39 -8.88 6.19
C GLY A 14 8.80 -8.72 4.74
N LYS A 15 10.06 -8.33 4.49
CA LYS A 15 10.62 -8.27 3.14
C LYS A 15 10.59 -9.63 2.46
N ARG A 16 11.01 -10.68 3.16
CA ARG A 16 10.98 -12.04 2.61
C ARG A 16 9.56 -12.45 2.22
N LEU A 17 8.58 -12.27 3.11
CA LEU A 17 7.17 -12.56 2.85
C LEU A 17 6.64 -11.77 1.65
N PHE A 18 6.95 -10.48 1.56
CA PHE A 18 6.50 -9.60 0.48
C PHE A 18 6.93 -10.10 -0.92
N PHE A 19 8.09 -10.74 -1.02
CA PHE A 19 8.63 -11.25 -2.28
C PHE A 19 8.36 -12.75 -2.50
N ASP A 20 7.84 -13.46 -1.50
CA ASP A 20 7.64 -14.92 -1.59
C ASP A 20 6.30 -15.24 -2.27
N LYS A 21 6.36 -16.03 -3.33
CA LYS A 21 5.18 -16.51 -4.03
C LYS A 21 4.37 -17.54 -3.26
N ALA A 22 4.94 -18.13 -2.19
CA ALA A 22 4.18 -18.97 -1.26
C ALA A 22 2.99 -18.24 -0.60
N MET A 23 2.93 -16.92 -0.73
CA MET A 23 1.82 -16.09 -0.27
C MET A 23 0.50 -16.34 -1.00
N SER A 24 0.52 -16.86 -2.21
CA SER A 24 -0.70 -17.19 -2.97
C SER A 24 -1.01 -18.67 -2.96
N ARG A 25 -2.28 -19.03 -3.20
CA ARG A 25 -2.78 -20.41 -3.20
C ARG A 25 -1.93 -21.32 -4.10
N ASP A 26 -1.67 -20.87 -5.30
CA ASP A 26 -0.94 -21.62 -6.36
C ASP A 26 0.55 -21.34 -6.39
N SER A 27 1.06 -20.48 -5.50
CA SER A 27 2.45 -20.05 -5.44
C SER A 27 2.96 -19.38 -6.74
N THR A 28 2.08 -18.68 -7.47
CA THR A 28 2.45 -17.96 -8.70
C THR A 28 2.68 -16.47 -8.49
N VAL A 29 2.00 -15.84 -7.52
CA VAL A 29 2.06 -14.41 -7.25
C VAL A 29 2.51 -14.10 -5.82
N SER A 30 3.10 -12.94 -5.64
CA SER A 30 3.49 -12.36 -4.36
C SER A 30 3.06 -10.88 -4.33
N CYS A 31 3.22 -10.19 -3.21
CA CYS A 31 2.98 -8.74 -3.16
C CYS A 31 3.81 -8.01 -4.23
N ALA A 32 5.07 -8.41 -4.43
CA ALA A 32 5.98 -7.83 -5.42
C ALA A 32 5.56 -8.09 -6.88
N THR A 33 4.59 -8.94 -7.15
CA THR A 33 4.07 -9.17 -8.50
C THR A 33 3.29 -7.94 -9.00
N CYS A 34 2.48 -7.34 -8.13
CA CYS A 34 1.71 -6.14 -8.40
C CYS A 34 2.40 -4.88 -7.88
N HIS A 35 3.14 -4.98 -6.77
CA HIS A 35 3.91 -3.87 -6.20
C HIS A 35 5.39 -3.99 -6.58
N VAL A 36 5.69 -3.70 -7.85
CA VAL A 36 7.02 -3.86 -8.47
C VAL A 36 7.98 -2.76 -7.98
N PRO A 37 9.11 -3.07 -7.31
CA PRO A 37 10.00 -2.05 -6.75
C PRO A 37 10.53 -1.06 -7.78
N GLN A 38 10.88 -1.53 -8.98
CA GLN A 38 11.41 -0.71 -10.08
C GLN A 38 10.36 0.25 -10.67
N LYS A 39 9.10 0.06 -10.33
CA LYS A 39 7.97 0.91 -10.73
C LYS A 39 7.34 1.64 -9.54
N PHE A 40 8.15 2.01 -8.56
CA PHE A 40 7.67 2.69 -7.35
C PHE A 40 6.64 1.87 -6.54
N PHE A 41 6.79 0.54 -6.51
CA PHE A 41 5.87 -0.40 -5.85
C PHE A 41 4.43 -0.33 -6.39
N THR A 42 4.28 -0.12 -7.69
CA THR A 42 3.05 -0.34 -8.48
C THR A 42 3.42 -1.17 -9.73
N ASP A 43 2.48 -1.75 -10.44
CA ASP A 43 2.75 -2.40 -11.73
C ASP A 43 2.58 -1.44 -12.92
N GLY A 44 1.95 -0.29 -12.70
CA GLY A 44 1.65 0.70 -13.72
C GLY A 44 0.51 0.30 -14.67
N LEU A 45 -0.29 -0.70 -14.29
CA LEU A 45 -1.44 -1.16 -15.06
C LEU A 45 -2.74 -0.58 -14.50
N ALA A 46 -3.76 -0.43 -15.34
CA ALA A 46 -5.09 0.00 -14.89
C ALA A 46 -5.76 -1.03 -13.98
N LYS A 47 -5.50 -2.32 -14.23
CA LYS A 47 -5.93 -3.45 -13.43
C LYS A 47 -4.77 -4.45 -13.36
N SER A 48 -4.45 -4.92 -12.17
CA SER A 48 -3.37 -5.90 -11.97
C SER A 48 -3.85 -7.31 -12.26
N ALA A 49 -2.91 -8.20 -12.61
CA ALA A 49 -3.19 -9.63 -12.77
C ALA A 49 -2.79 -10.39 -11.50
N GLY A 50 -3.70 -11.15 -10.95
CA GLY A 50 -3.45 -12.04 -9.82
C GLY A 50 -3.28 -13.51 -10.25
N ILE A 51 -3.69 -14.44 -9.38
CA ILE A 51 -3.60 -15.88 -9.66
C ILE A 51 -4.45 -16.26 -10.87
N ASP A 52 -4.07 -17.36 -11.51
CA ASP A 52 -4.75 -17.88 -12.71
C ASP A 52 -4.88 -16.82 -13.84
N GLY A 53 -4.06 -15.73 -13.81
CA GLY A 53 -4.13 -14.61 -14.76
C GLY A 53 -5.40 -13.77 -14.65
N GLN A 54 -6.18 -13.91 -13.59
CA GLN A 54 -7.41 -13.15 -13.38
C GLN A 54 -7.11 -11.68 -13.09
N MET A 55 -7.84 -10.78 -13.74
CA MET A 55 -7.68 -9.34 -13.51
C MET A 55 -8.47 -8.90 -12.28
N VAL A 56 -7.82 -8.17 -11.39
CA VAL A 56 -8.50 -7.51 -10.27
C VAL A 56 -9.23 -6.23 -10.72
N ASP A 57 -10.11 -5.69 -9.88
CA ASP A 57 -10.94 -4.56 -10.28
C ASP A 57 -10.18 -3.24 -10.41
N ARG A 58 -9.06 -3.10 -9.72
CA ARG A 58 -8.32 -1.84 -9.57
C ARG A 58 -6.83 -2.02 -9.82
N ASN A 59 -6.15 -0.90 -10.05
CA ASN A 59 -4.68 -0.84 -10.11
C ASN A 59 -4.03 -1.06 -8.75
N ALA A 60 -2.82 -1.58 -8.73
CA ALA A 60 -1.95 -1.58 -7.56
C ALA A 60 -1.43 -0.16 -7.29
N PRO A 61 -1.76 0.49 -6.16
CA PRO A 61 -1.20 1.79 -5.82
C PRO A 61 0.28 1.67 -5.43
N SER A 62 1.01 2.78 -5.51
CA SER A 62 2.36 2.84 -4.93
C SER A 62 2.31 2.62 -3.41
N LEU A 63 3.31 1.91 -2.88
CA LEU A 63 3.46 1.72 -1.43
C LEU A 63 4.42 2.73 -0.78
N TYR A 64 4.99 3.67 -1.54
CA TYR A 64 5.81 4.71 -0.91
C TYR A 64 4.98 5.54 0.07
N ASN A 65 5.57 5.74 1.25
CA ASN A 65 4.98 6.50 2.35
C ASN A 65 3.67 5.91 2.92
N VAL A 66 3.32 4.66 2.56
CA VAL A 66 2.10 4.00 3.04
C VAL A 66 2.02 3.92 4.57
N GLY A 67 3.18 3.88 5.25
CA GLY A 67 3.25 3.86 6.72
C GLY A 67 2.74 5.12 7.42
N TYR A 68 2.48 6.20 6.69
CA TYR A 68 1.95 7.47 7.21
C TYR A 68 0.45 7.65 6.95
N MET A 69 -0.17 6.74 6.18
CA MET A 69 -1.60 6.78 5.90
C MET A 69 -2.41 6.39 7.14
N THR A 70 -3.60 6.97 7.30
CA THR A 70 -4.51 6.72 8.42
C THR A 70 -5.60 5.69 8.11
N SER A 71 -5.79 5.37 6.83
CA SER A 71 -6.71 4.33 6.36
C SER A 71 -6.18 3.69 5.08
N PHE A 72 -6.57 2.46 4.82
CA PHE A 72 -6.03 1.65 3.74
C PHE A 72 -7.13 1.15 2.82
N LEU A 73 -6.72 0.72 1.63
CA LEU A 73 -7.55 0.53 0.45
C LEU A 73 -8.09 1.87 -0.09
N ARG A 74 -8.57 1.86 -1.33
CA ARG A 74 -9.07 3.09 -1.99
C ARG A 74 -10.26 3.69 -1.24
N GLU A 75 -11.12 2.86 -0.69
CA GLU A 75 -12.32 3.26 0.07
C GLU A 75 -12.08 3.48 1.57
N GLY A 76 -10.87 3.24 2.08
CA GLY A 76 -10.53 3.41 3.50
C GLY A 76 -11.17 2.37 4.43
N GLY A 77 -11.49 1.18 3.90
CA GLY A 77 -12.16 0.12 4.66
C GLY A 77 -11.31 -0.58 5.72
N VAL A 78 -10.01 -0.34 5.71
CA VAL A 78 -9.07 -0.99 6.64
C VAL A 78 -8.35 0.06 7.47
N PRO A 79 -8.41 -0.04 8.81
CA PRO A 79 -7.91 1.01 9.71
C PRO A 79 -6.40 0.92 10.01
N THR A 80 -5.74 -0.21 9.76
CA THR A 80 -4.31 -0.39 10.06
C THR A 80 -3.58 -1.09 8.92
N LEU A 81 -2.29 -0.76 8.75
CA LEU A 81 -1.46 -1.39 7.73
C LEU A 81 -1.28 -2.89 8.00
N GLU A 82 -1.26 -3.30 9.28
CA GLU A 82 -1.22 -4.71 9.67
C GLU A 82 -2.43 -5.50 9.14
N GLN A 83 -3.61 -4.90 9.16
CA GLN A 83 -4.84 -5.56 8.70
C GLN A 83 -4.99 -5.54 7.19
N GLN A 84 -4.25 -4.68 6.49
CA GLN A 84 -4.39 -4.49 5.05
C GLN A 84 -4.18 -5.81 4.28
N ILE A 85 -3.20 -6.62 4.68
CA ILE A 85 -2.88 -7.90 4.01
C ILE A 85 -4.03 -8.92 4.05
N ILE A 86 -4.98 -8.79 4.95
CA ILE A 86 -6.14 -9.69 5.01
C ILE A 86 -6.92 -9.64 3.70
N VAL A 87 -7.08 -8.44 3.15
CA VAL A 87 -7.89 -8.24 1.94
C VAL A 87 -7.30 -8.95 0.72
N PRO A 88 -6.05 -8.68 0.28
CA PRO A 88 -5.47 -9.38 -0.85
C PRO A 88 -5.29 -10.89 -0.61
N SER A 89 -5.12 -11.33 0.64
CA SER A 89 -5.01 -12.76 0.92
C SER A 89 -6.32 -13.50 0.65
N GLN A 90 -7.46 -12.92 0.99
CA GLN A 90 -8.78 -13.52 0.82
C GLN A 90 -9.41 -13.26 -0.55
N GLU A 91 -8.96 -12.22 -1.27
CA GLU A 91 -9.50 -11.91 -2.60
C GLU A 91 -9.14 -13.05 -3.58
N HIS A 92 -10.18 -13.70 -4.10
CA HIS A 92 -10.05 -14.91 -4.91
C HIS A 92 -9.29 -14.71 -6.23
N ARG A 93 -9.19 -13.49 -6.73
CA ARG A 93 -8.41 -13.11 -7.92
C ARG A 93 -6.99 -12.66 -7.59
N GLU A 94 -6.67 -12.37 -6.31
CA GLU A 94 -5.33 -11.97 -5.87
C GLU A 94 -4.55 -13.18 -5.34
N PHE A 95 -4.59 -13.45 -4.03
CA PHE A 95 -3.87 -14.59 -3.45
C PHE A 95 -4.74 -15.83 -3.25
N ASN A 96 -6.03 -15.62 -2.97
CA ASN A 96 -7.00 -16.69 -2.70
C ASN A 96 -6.47 -17.73 -1.68
N LEU A 97 -5.93 -17.25 -0.58
CA LEU A 97 -5.34 -18.04 0.48
C LEU A 97 -5.58 -17.41 1.85
N GLU A 98 -6.31 -18.11 2.70
CA GLU A 98 -6.56 -17.63 4.07
C GLU A 98 -5.26 -17.54 4.87
N LEU A 99 -5.13 -16.51 5.71
CA LEU A 99 -3.89 -16.29 6.48
C LEU A 99 -3.58 -17.43 7.45
N VAL A 100 -4.58 -18.17 7.92
CA VAL A 100 -4.39 -19.34 8.77
C VAL A 100 -3.74 -20.46 7.97
N GLU A 101 -4.28 -20.76 6.78
CA GLU A 101 -3.73 -21.76 5.87
C GLU A 101 -2.32 -21.38 5.39
N LEU A 102 -2.09 -20.10 5.10
CA LEU A 102 -0.76 -19.59 4.79
C LEU A 102 0.21 -19.82 5.96
N ALA A 103 -0.21 -19.53 7.18
CA ALA A 103 0.63 -19.74 8.36
C ALA A 103 1.00 -21.22 8.54
N GLU A 104 0.06 -22.15 8.36
CA GLU A 104 0.31 -23.59 8.40
C GLU A 104 1.31 -24.02 7.33
N ARG A 105 1.16 -23.52 6.09
CA ARG A 105 2.11 -23.75 5.00
C ARG A 105 3.52 -23.28 5.36
N LEU A 106 3.66 -22.08 5.93
CA LEU A 106 4.95 -21.51 6.31
C LEU A 106 5.57 -22.20 7.52
N GLN A 107 4.77 -22.74 8.45
CA GLN A 107 5.25 -23.56 9.56
C GLN A 107 5.95 -24.84 9.09
N GLY A 108 5.58 -25.38 7.93
CA GLY A 108 6.31 -26.47 7.29
C GLY A 108 7.75 -26.13 6.88
N ASN A 109 8.13 -24.86 6.87
CA ASN A 109 9.47 -24.38 6.52
C ASN A 109 10.22 -23.89 7.76
N GLN A 110 11.20 -24.65 8.23
CA GLN A 110 11.98 -24.36 9.44
C GLN A 110 12.69 -23.00 9.41
N SER A 111 13.03 -22.48 8.24
CA SER A 111 13.62 -21.15 8.11
C SER A 111 12.62 -20.05 8.51
N TYR A 112 11.35 -20.17 8.09
CA TYR A 112 10.29 -19.23 8.51
C TYR A 112 10.00 -19.33 10.01
N VAL A 113 9.97 -20.53 10.57
CA VAL A 113 9.78 -20.73 12.02
C VAL A 113 10.88 -20.06 12.81
N LYS A 114 12.15 -20.25 12.41
CA LYS A 114 13.31 -19.63 13.04
C LYS A 114 13.27 -18.09 12.94
N GLU A 115 12.98 -17.55 11.76
CA GLU A 115 12.92 -16.11 11.54
C GLU A 115 11.76 -15.46 12.32
N ALA A 116 10.59 -16.10 12.39
CA ALA A 116 9.47 -15.65 13.19
C ALA A 116 9.82 -15.60 14.68
N PHE A 117 10.50 -16.64 15.18
CA PHE A 117 10.95 -16.67 16.57
C PHE A 117 11.98 -15.57 16.87
N GLN A 118 12.93 -15.32 15.98
CA GLN A 118 13.89 -14.23 16.10
C GLN A 118 13.24 -12.84 16.10
N ALA A 119 12.17 -12.67 15.30
CA ALA A 119 11.49 -11.40 15.14
C ALA A 119 10.50 -11.10 16.28
N TYR A 120 9.78 -12.10 16.76
CA TYR A 120 8.63 -11.94 17.64
C TYR A 120 8.59 -12.86 18.86
N ASN A 121 9.59 -13.76 19.04
CA ASN A 121 9.64 -14.78 20.08
C ASN A 121 8.38 -15.70 20.09
N ARG A 122 7.89 -16.03 18.90
CA ARG A 122 6.74 -16.94 18.70
C ARG A 122 6.80 -17.62 17.33
N THR A 123 5.99 -18.65 17.13
CA THR A 123 5.88 -19.32 15.84
C THR A 123 5.28 -18.37 14.79
N ILE A 124 5.49 -18.70 13.51
CA ILE A 124 4.83 -17.97 12.43
C ILE A 124 3.34 -18.27 12.44
N ASP A 125 2.53 -17.24 12.54
CA ASP A 125 1.08 -17.28 12.56
C ASP A 125 0.53 -16.02 11.81
N PRO A 126 -0.79 -15.89 11.61
CA PRO A 126 -1.38 -14.73 10.96
C PRO A 126 -0.94 -13.40 11.56
N TRP A 127 -0.83 -13.32 12.88
CA TRP A 127 -0.40 -12.12 13.59
C TRP A 127 1.05 -11.73 13.24
N VAL A 128 1.97 -12.71 13.17
CA VAL A 128 3.37 -12.48 12.76
C VAL A 128 3.45 -12.06 11.30
N ILE A 129 2.71 -12.73 10.41
CA ILE A 129 2.69 -12.42 8.97
C ILE A 129 2.27 -10.96 8.74
N MET A 130 1.12 -10.57 9.27
CA MET A 130 0.57 -9.22 9.14
C MET A 130 1.55 -8.14 9.62
N ARG A 131 2.12 -8.34 10.81
CA ARG A 131 3.04 -7.38 11.41
C ARG A 131 4.37 -7.28 10.70
N SER A 132 4.88 -8.39 10.21
CA SER A 132 6.15 -8.41 9.48
C SER A 132 6.03 -7.65 8.16
N ILE A 133 4.99 -7.91 7.37
CA ILE A 133 4.75 -7.23 6.10
C ILE A 133 4.59 -5.73 6.35
N ALA A 134 3.77 -5.32 7.32
CA ALA A 134 3.60 -3.92 7.69
C ALA A 134 4.91 -3.25 8.17
N CYS A 135 5.78 -3.97 8.89
CA CYS A 135 7.11 -3.46 9.24
C CYS A 135 7.97 -3.19 8.00
N PHE A 136 7.96 -4.08 7.02
CA PHE A 136 8.69 -3.86 5.77
C PHE A 136 8.10 -2.69 4.98
N GLU A 137 6.80 -2.65 4.78
CA GLU A 137 6.13 -1.59 4.01
C GLU A 137 6.37 -0.19 4.61
N ARG A 138 6.41 -0.06 5.93
CA ARG A 138 6.77 1.20 6.61
C ARG A 138 8.21 1.65 6.35
N THR A 139 9.08 0.79 5.83
CA THR A 139 10.43 1.21 5.39
C THR A 139 10.44 1.83 4.01
N LEU A 140 9.35 1.74 3.27
CA LEU A 140 9.23 2.29 1.92
C LEU A 140 8.95 3.80 1.99
N VAL A 141 9.99 4.56 2.31
CA VAL A 141 9.89 6.01 2.49
C VAL A 141 10.53 6.72 1.30
N SER A 142 9.83 7.71 0.77
CA SER A 142 10.32 8.67 -0.22
C SER A 142 10.36 10.07 0.42
N GLY A 143 11.50 10.72 0.41
CA GLY A 143 11.69 12.01 1.09
C GLY A 143 12.93 12.77 0.63
N ASN A 144 13.37 12.58 -0.63
CA ASN A 144 14.49 13.32 -1.20
C ASN A 144 14.22 13.68 -2.68
N SER A 145 12.98 14.05 -2.98
CA SER A 145 12.62 14.55 -4.31
C SER A 145 13.20 15.95 -4.54
N ARG A 146 13.19 16.42 -5.78
CA ARG A 146 13.54 17.81 -6.09
C ARG A 146 12.65 18.80 -5.36
N TYR A 147 11.41 18.44 -5.09
CA TYR A 147 10.49 19.25 -4.31
C TYR A 147 10.92 19.32 -2.85
N ASP A 148 11.29 18.20 -2.23
CA ASP A 148 11.79 18.17 -0.87
C ASP A 148 13.09 19.00 -0.72
N GLN A 149 14.01 18.88 -1.67
CA GLN A 149 15.23 19.70 -1.72
C GLN A 149 14.92 21.19 -1.82
N TYR A 150 13.93 21.55 -2.65
CA TYR A 150 13.47 22.92 -2.78
C TYR A 150 12.85 23.48 -1.49
N LEU A 151 12.04 22.69 -0.80
CA LEU A 151 11.48 23.04 0.50
C LEU A 151 12.57 23.21 1.57
N ASN A 152 13.61 22.37 1.52
CA ASN A 152 14.76 22.42 2.42
C ASN A 152 15.76 23.55 2.07
N GLY A 153 15.41 24.44 1.13
CA GLY A 153 16.17 25.66 0.84
C GLY A 153 16.97 25.66 -0.45
N ASP A 154 17.13 24.54 -1.15
CA ASP A 154 17.78 24.52 -2.46
C ASP A 154 16.84 25.07 -3.54
N LYS A 155 16.90 26.37 -3.76
CA LYS A 155 16.08 27.06 -4.77
C LYS A 155 16.40 26.64 -6.21
N SER A 156 17.53 25.97 -6.44
CA SER A 156 17.94 25.46 -7.74
C SER A 156 17.37 24.08 -8.08
N ALA A 157 16.87 23.34 -7.08
CA ALA A 157 16.31 22.01 -7.24
C ALA A 157 15.08 21.95 -8.17
N LEU A 158 14.32 23.04 -8.27
CA LEU A 158 13.21 23.17 -9.20
C LEU A 158 13.55 24.15 -10.35
N SER A 159 13.24 23.73 -11.58
CA SER A 159 13.28 24.64 -12.72
C SER A 159 12.25 25.78 -12.58
N GLU A 160 12.46 26.90 -13.30
CA GLU A 160 11.49 28.00 -13.32
C GLU A 160 10.08 27.56 -13.79
N LYS A 161 10.04 26.59 -14.71
CA LYS A 161 8.77 26.01 -15.19
C LYS A 161 8.09 25.20 -14.06
N ALA A 162 8.84 24.43 -13.29
CA ALA A 162 8.32 23.69 -12.13
C ALA A 162 7.84 24.64 -11.01
N LYS A 163 8.55 25.74 -10.75
CA LYS A 163 8.11 26.78 -9.78
C LYS A 163 6.80 27.45 -10.19
N LYS A 164 6.65 27.77 -11.49
CA LYS A 164 5.36 28.24 -12.02
C LYS A 164 4.24 27.21 -11.85
N GLY A 165 4.54 25.94 -12.11
CA GLY A 165 3.60 24.84 -11.85
C GLY A 165 3.20 24.73 -10.37
N LEU A 166 4.16 24.86 -9.46
CA LEU A 166 3.92 24.86 -8.02
C LEU A 166 3.00 26.02 -7.60
N THR A 167 3.24 27.24 -8.13
CA THR A 167 2.37 28.40 -7.88
C THR A 167 0.93 28.16 -8.35
N LEU A 168 0.75 27.51 -9.50
CA LEU A 168 -0.60 27.15 -9.98
C LEU A 168 -1.24 26.06 -9.12
N PHE A 169 -0.47 25.07 -8.70
CA PHE A 169 -0.93 23.94 -7.89
C PHE A 169 -1.40 24.40 -6.48
N THR A 170 -0.63 25.30 -5.85
CA THR A 170 -0.95 25.82 -4.52
C THR A 170 -1.89 27.01 -4.52
N GLY A 171 -2.14 27.60 -5.70
CA GLY A 171 -2.97 28.80 -5.84
C GLY A 171 -4.47 28.52 -5.91
N GLU A 172 -5.27 29.56 -5.70
CA GLU A 172 -6.74 29.50 -5.68
C GLU A 172 -7.37 29.19 -7.04
N ARG A 173 -6.64 29.39 -8.14
CA ARG A 173 -7.17 29.22 -9.49
C ARG A 173 -7.52 27.79 -9.83
N LEU A 174 -6.62 26.83 -9.52
CA LEU A 174 -6.79 25.40 -9.85
C LEU A 174 -7.27 24.57 -8.66
N LYS A 175 -7.13 25.07 -7.44
CA LYS A 175 -7.59 24.46 -6.20
C LYS A 175 -7.06 23.05 -5.92
N CYS A 176 -5.96 22.65 -6.58
CA CYS A 176 -5.39 21.30 -6.43
C CYS A 176 -5.02 21.00 -4.97
N SER A 177 -4.45 21.99 -4.25
CA SER A 177 -4.05 21.85 -2.86
C SER A 177 -5.19 21.76 -1.85
N GLN A 178 -6.44 21.91 -2.26
CA GLN A 178 -7.59 21.64 -1.38
C GLN A 178 -7.70 20.15 -1.03
N CYS A 179 -7.31 19.26 -1.97
CA CYS A 179 -7.26 17.82 -1.75
C CYS A 179 -5.81 17.32 -1.63
N HIS A 180 -4.90 17.87 -2.46
CA HIS A 180 -3.50 17.46 -2.54
C HIS A 180 -2.61 18.40 -1.72
N SER A 181 -2.70 18.32 -0.38
CA SER A 181 -1.97 19.19 0.55
C SER A 181 -0.99 18.41 1.44
N GLY A 182 -0.19 19.16 2.21
CA GLY A 182 0.77 18.60 3.16
C GLY A 182 1.98 17.93 2.49
N GLU A 183 2.78 17.25 3.29
CA GLU A 183 4.02 16.61 2.87
C GLU A 183 3.79 15.43 1.91
N PHE A 184 2.65 14.77 2.02
CA PHE A 184 2.28 13.59 1.21
C PHE A 184 1.28 13.91 0.09
N PHE A 185 0.97 15.18 -0.15
CA PHE A 185 0.01 15.62 -1.16
C PHE A 185 -1.37 14.98 -1.03
N THR A 186 -1.82 14.79 0.20
CA THR A 186 -3.15 14.29 0.53
C THR A 186 -3.66 14.94 1.81
N ASN A 187 -4.95 15.22 1.86
CA ASN A 187 -5.66 15.60 3.08
C ASN A 187 -6.34 14.38 3.74
N GLU A 188 -6.10 13.18 3.19
CA GLU A 188 -6.66 11.89 3.63
C GLU A 188 -8.21 11.85 3.70
N SER A 189 -8.87 12.80 3.05
CA SER A 189 -10.33 12.79 2.92
C SER A 189 -10.77 12.05 1.66
N PHE A 190 -12.02 11.59 1.69
CA PHE A 190 -12.67 11.00 0.54
C PHE A 190 -13.52 12.06 -0.16
N ALA A 191 -13.34 12.18 -1.47
CA ALA A 191 -14.07 13.16 -2.26
C ALA A 191 -14.34 12.60 -3.66
N ASN A 192 -15.54 12.88 -4.18
CA ASN A 192 -15.84 12.67 -5.59
C ASN A 192 -15.08 13.72 -6.41
N ASN A 193 -14.28 13.27 -7.36
CA ASN A 193 -13.50 14.15 -8.23
C ASN A 193 -14.30 14.77 -9.40
N GLY A 194 -15.56 14.36 -9.55
CA GLY A 194 -16.44 14.88 -10.59
C GLY A 194 -16.03 14.49 -12.02
N LEU A 195 -15.23 13.43 -12.18
CA LEU A 195 -14.72 13.04 -13.50
C LEU A 195 -15.79 12.40 -14.40
N TYR A 196 -16.75 11.69 -13.79
CA TYR A 196 -17.83 11.00 -14.50
C TYR A 196 -19.19 11.38 -13.88
N GLU A 197 -20.25 11.34 -14.70
CA GLU A 197 -21.64 11.46 -14.22
C GLU A 197 -22.10 10.16 -13.54
N GLN A 198 -21.58 9.02 -14.02
CA GLN A 198 -21.81 7.70 -13.43
C GLN A 198 -20.47 6.97 -13.33
N TYR A 199 -20.22 6.38 -12.18
CA TYR A 199 -19.02 5.61 -11.91
C TYR A 199 -19.34 4.12 -11.91
N GLU A 200 -18.55 3.32 -12.64
CA GLU A 200 -18.63 1.86 -12.59
C GLU A 200 -18.18 1.31 -11.24
N ASP A 201 -17.13 1.92 -10.67
CA ASP A 201 -16.65 1.58 -9.33
C ASP A 201 -17.38 2.48 -8.31
N PRO A 202 -18.21 1.91 -7.43
CA PRO A 202 -18.95 2.69 -6.43
C PRO A 202 -18.05 3.29 -5.34
N GLY A 203 -16.73 3.10 -5.40
CA GLY A 203 -15.79 3.69 -4.46
C GLY A 203 -16.12 3.36 -3.00
N ARG A 204 -16.16 4.39 -2.14
CA ARG A 204 -16.51 4.26 -0.73
C ARG A 204 -17.95 3.78 -0.49
N GLY A 205 -18.85 3.97 -1.44
CA GLY A 205 -20.23 3.46 -1.39
C GLY A 205 -20.32 1.95 -1.18
N ARG A 206 -19.28 1.18 -1.54
CA ARG A 206 -19.18 -0.27 -1.23
C ARG A 206 -19.23 -0.56 0.27
N LEU A 207 -18.74 0.35 1.10
CA LEU A 207 -18.66 0.17 2.54
C LEU A 207 -19.84 0.81 3.28
N THR A 208 -20.21 2.00 2.86
CA THR A 208 -21.19 2.81 3.59
C THR A 208 -22.62 2.56 3.15
N TYR A 209 -22.80 2.02 1.93
CA TYR A 209 -24.11 1.86 1.26
C TYR A 209 -24.88 3.17 1.11
N LYS A 210 -24.17 4.30 1.19
CA LYS A 210 -24.75 5.64 1.03
C LYS A 210 -24.54 6.13 -0.39
N LYS A 211 -25.58 6.72 -0.98
CA LYS A 211 -25.53 7.22 -2.35
C LYS A 211 -24.51 8.36 -2.51
N GLU A 212 -24.37 9.22 -1.52
CA GLU A 212 -23.40 10.32 -1.49
C GLU A 212 -21.94 9.86 -1.48
N ASP A 213 -21.68 8.64 -1.03
CA ASP A 213 -20.34 8.03 -1.01
C ASP A 213 -20.04 7.18 -2.27
N SER A 214 -21.03 7.04 -3.16
CA SER A 214 -20.87 6.36 -4.44
C SER A 214 -20.36 7.36 -5.46
N SER A 215 -19.11 7.21 -5.84
CA SER A 215 -18.42 8.09 -6.80
C SER A 215 -17.91 7.29 -7.97
#